data_f44a958c7d21bc1575085c585765e8cb
#
_entry.id   f44a958c7d21bc1575085c585765e8cb
#
_cell.length_a   1.000
_cell.length_b   1.000
_cell.length_c   1.000
_cell.angle_alpha   90.00
_cell.angle_beta   90.00
_cell.angle_gamma   90.00
#
_symmetry.space_group_name_H-M   'P 1'
#
loop_
_entity.id
_entity.type
_entity.pdbx_description
1 polymer ?
#
loop_
_entity_poly.entity_id
_entity_poly.type
_entity_poly.pdbx_seq_one_letter_code
_entity_poly.pdbx_strand_id
1 'polypeptide(L)'
;MTTKLALSSTPEGIVPALLAHLNSLDVETMLGFYDPEGLIVDAAGVAHVGKEAIGKELAKYFSLGLQMSITQRHLFVAGDVASLILDWSYIGTARDGTKINMVATATDIARRGPDGLWRYLIDNPFGSMQRGAA
;
A
#
# COMPACT_ATOMS: atom_id res chain seq x y z
N MET A 1 5.38 4.61 20.50
CA MET A 1 4.12 5.36 20.33
C MET A 1 3.79 5.50 18.86
N THR A 2 2.58 5.16 18.49
CA THR A 2 2.12 5.23 17.11
C THR A 2 1.85 6.67 16.70
N THR A 3 2.39 7.07 15.54
CA THR A 3 2.12 8.38 14.96
C THR A 3 0.88 8.30 14.08
N LYS A 4 -0.09 9.17 14.34
CA LYS A 4 -1.26 9.27 13.49
C LYS A 4 -0.97 10.26 12.36
N LEU A 5 -0.97 9.77 11.12
CA LEU A 5 -0.71 10.58 9.94
C LEU A 5 -2.01 11.02 9.29
N ALA A 6 -1.96 12.16 8.61
CA ALA A 6 -3.13 12.71 7.93
C ALA A 6 -3.50 11.87 6.71
N LEU A 7 -4.80 11.68 6.51
CA LEU A 7 -5.35 11.11 5.29
C LEU A 7 -5.76 12.26 4.36
N SER A 8 -5.94 11.96 3.07
CA SER A 8 -6.28 12.98 2.09
C SER A 8 -7.79 13.09 1.89
N SER A 9 -8.26 14.33 1.71
CA SER A 9 -9.63 14.61 1.31
C SER A 9 -9.80 14.67 -0.21
N THR A 10 -8.70 14.53 -0.98
CA THR A 10 -8.73 14.56 -2.44
C THR A 10 -8.08 13.32 -3.02
N PRO A 11 -8.51 12.86 -4.20
CA PRO A 11 -7.88 11.70 -4.84
C PRO A 11 -6.39 11.93 -5.14
N GLU A 12 -6.02 13.16 -5.51
CA GLU A 12 -4.64 13.51 -5.85
C GLU A 12 -3.70 13.40 -4.63
N GLY A 13 -4.25 13.48 -3.43
CA GLY A 13 -3.46 13.35 -2.20
C GLY A 13 -3.30 11.93 -1.71
N ILE A 14 -3.91 10.93 -2.37
CA ILE A 14 -3.86 9.53 -1.92
C ILE A 14 -2.41 9.02 -1.88
N VAL A 15 -1.65 9.19 -2.97
CA VAL A 15 -0.29 8.65 -3.06
C VAL A 15 0.66 9.31 -2.08
N PRO A 16 0.70 10.65 -1.94
CA PRO A 16 1.52 11.25 -0.89
C PRO A 16 1.19 10.75 0.52
N ALA A 17 -0.11 10.57 0.83
CA ALA A 17 -0.52 10.03 2.12
C ALA A 17 -0.09 8.56 2.27
N LEU A 18 -0.25 7.77 1.22
CA LEU A 18 0.19 6.37 1.18
C LEU A 18 1.69 6.28 1.48
N LEU A 19 2.52 7.07 0.81
CA LEU A 19 3.96 7.06 1.01
C LEU A 19 4.34 7.41 2.45
N ALA A 20 3.70 8.42 3.03
CA ALA A 20 3.96 8.79 4.40
C ALA A 20 3.65 7.64 5.36
N HIS A 21 2.53 6.96 5.14
CA HIS A 21 2.14 5.82 5.98
C HIS A 21 3.08 4.63 5.80
N LEU A 22 3.41 4.28 4.54
CA LEU A 22 4.33 3.18 4.26
C LEU A 22 5.72 3.42 4.84
N ASN A 23 6.25 4.63 4.65
CA ASN A 23 7.61 4.95 5.04
C ASN A 23 7.74 5.28 6.52
N SER A 24 6.64 5.25 7.29
CA SER A 24 6.69 5.26 8.75
C SER A 24 7.31 3.96 9.28
N LEU A 25 7.23 2.88 8.51
CA LEU A 25 7.67 1.53 8.89
C LEU A 25 7.01 1.05 10.19
N ASP A 26 5.83 1.59 10.49
CA ASP A 26 5.06 1.25 11.68
C ASP A 26 3.72 0.65 11.26
N VAL A 27 3.49 -0.61 11.66
CA VAL A 27 2.29 -1.35 11.25
C VAL A 27 1.01 -0.63 11.70
N GLU A 28 0.96 -0.17 12.95
CA GLU A 28 -0.22 0.52 13.47
C GLU A 28 -0.54 1.79 12.69
N THR A 29 0.49 2.57 12.37
CA THR A 29 0.34 3.78 11.55
C THR A 29 -0.23 3.44 10.18
N MET A 30 0.33 2.42 9.52
CA MET A 30 -0.12 2.02 8.18
C MET A 30 -1.54 1.45 8.20
N LEU A 31 -1.93 0.73 9.26
CA LEU A 31 -3.29 0.19 9.35
C LEU A 31 -4.36 1.29 9.32
N GLY A 32 -4.03 2.50 9.77
CA GLY A 32 -4.94 3.64 9.68
C GLY A 32 -5.23 4.10 8.26
N PHE A 33 -4.42 3.67 7.29
CA PHE A 33 -4.61 3.99 5.88
C PHE A 33 -5.62 3.07 5.19
N TYR A 34 -5.98 1.95 5.80
CA TYR A 34 -6.94 1.00 5.22
C TYR A 34 -8.36 1.29 5.65
N ASP A 35 -9.28 1.11 4.71
CA ASP A 35 -10.72 1.11 4.98
C ASP A 35 -11.04 -0.01 5.97
N PRO A 36 -12.07 0.15 6.83
CA PRO A 36 -12.48 -0.94 7.73
C PRO A 36 -12.77 -2.27 7.05
N GLU A 37 -13.19 -2.24 5.77
CA GLU A 37 -13.43 -3.43 4.96
C GLU A 37 -12.24 -3.79 4.06
N GLY A 38 -11.09 -3.16 4.30
CA GLY A 38 -9.93 -3.29 3.42
C GLY A 38 -9.26 -4.63 3.46
N LEU A 39 -8.46 -4.86 2.41
CA LEU A 39 -7.64 -6.06 2.28
C LEU A 39 -6.33 -5.76 1.56
N ILE A 40 -5.35 -6.63 1.75
CA ILE A 40 -4.11 -6.62 1.00
C ILE A 40 -3.93 -7.97 0.31
N VAL A 41 -3.46 -7.94 -0.93
CA VAL A 41 -3.20 -9.14 -1.73
C VAL A 41 -1.70 -9.43 -1.70
N ASP A 42 -1.31 -10.66 -1.40
CA ASP A 42 0.10 -11.02 -1.39
C ASP A 42 0.61 -11.38 -2.78
N ALA A 43 1.91 -11.68 -2.88
CA ALA A 43 2.54 -11.97 -4.16
C ALA A 43 1.99 -13.23 -4.84
N ALA A 44 1.40 -14.15 -4.09
CA ALA A 44 0.76 -15.35 -4.61
C ALA A 44 -0.68 -15.12 -5.06
N GLY A 45 -1.22 -13.91 -4.82
CA GLY A 45 -2.59 -13.58 -5.19
C GLY A 45 -3.61 -13.91 -4.12
N VAL A 46 -3.17 -14.13 -2.88
CA VAL A 46 -4.08 -14.44 -1.76
C VAL A 46 -4.46 -13.16 -1.05
N ALA A 47 -5.77 -12.95 -0.83
CA ALA A 47 -6.28 -11.80 -0.12
C ALA A 47 -6.22 -12.04 1.40
N HIS A 48 -5.70 -11.03 2.11
CA HIS A 48 -5.66 -11.00 3.56
C HIS A 48 -6.60 -9.90 4.03
N VAL A 49 -7.70 -10.28 4.65
CA VAL A 49 -8.80 -9.37 4.97
C VAL A 49 -8.80 -9.03 6.45
N GLY A 50 -8.96 -7.73 6.73
CA GLY A 50 -9.06 -7.23 8.09
C GLY A 50 -7.72 -6.83 8.68
N LYS A 51 -7.77 -6.01 9.72
CA LYS A 51 -6.58 -5.37 10.30
C LYS A 51 -5.51 -6.37 10.75
N GLU A 52 -5.92 -7.46 11.39
CA GLU A 52 -4.95 -8.43 11.88
C GLU A 52 -4.19 -9.09 10.74
N ALA A 53 -4.90 -9.56 9.72
CA ALA A 53 -4.30 -10.21 8.57
C ALA A 53 -3.44 -9.23 7.76
N ILE A 54 -3.93 -8.02 7.54
CA ILE A 54 -3.17 -6.96 6.86
C ILE A 54 -1.89 -6.66 7.64
N GLY A 55 -1.99 -6.53 8.95
CA GLY A 55 -0.84 -6.22 9.81
C GLY A 55 0.27 -7.27 9.71
N LYS A 56 -0.09 -8.54 9.61
CA LYS A 56 0.89 -9.62 9.44
C LYS A 56 1.63 -9.51 8.11
N GLU A 57 0.92 -9.15 7.02
CA GLU A 57 1.56 -8.94 5.73
C GLU A 57 2.49 -7.73 5.74
N LEU A 58 2.04 -6.62 6.32
CA LEU A 58 2.85 -5.39 6.41
C LEU A 58 4.12 -5.62 7.23
N ALA A 59 4.03 -6.39 8.30
CA ALA A 59 5.18 -6.65 9.17
C ALA A 59 6.34 -7.31 8.41
N LYS A 60 6.04 -8.13 7.41
CA LYS A 60 7.06 -8.76 6.57
C LYS A 60 7.90 -7.73 5.82
N TYR A 61 7.25 -6.70 5.25
CA TYR A 61 7.95 -5.64 4.54
C TYR A 61 8.66 -4.69 5.51
N PHE A 62 7.99 -4.29 6.57
CA PHE A 62 8.54 -3.30 7.51
C PHE A 62 9.74 -3.86 8.29
N SER A 63 9.81 -5.17 8.48
CA SER A 63 10.96 -5.79 9.12
C SER A 63 12.26 -5.60 8.33
N LEU A 64 12.17 -5.36 7.03
CA LEU A 64 13.33 -5.12 6.19
C LEU A 64 13.95 -3.73 6.46
N GLY A 65 13.18 -2.78 6.93
CA GLY A 65 13.67 -1.46 7.32
C GLY A 65 13.99 -0.54 6.15
N LEU A 66 13.38 -0.78 4.97
CA LEU A 66 13.64 0.01 3.78
C LEU A 66 12.50 0.98 3.50
N GLN A 67 12.83 2.09 2.83
CA GLN A 67 11.86 3.05 2.34
C GLN A 67 11.37 2.64 0.96
N MET A 68 10.11 2.91 0.67
CA MET A 68 9.50 2.61 -0.62
C MET A 68 9.47 3.87 -1.48
N SER A 69 9.71 3.69 -2.80
CA SER A 69 9.51 4.72 -3.81
C SER A 69 8.31 4.36 -4.66
N ILE A 70 7.47 5.34 -4.96
CA ILE A 70 6.26 5.14 -5.76
C ILE A 70 6.15 6.24 -6.79
N THR A 71 5.84 5.84 -8.04
CA THR A 71 5.46 6.77 -9.11
C THR A 71 4.03 6.43 -9.53
N GLN A 72 3.13 7.40 -9.45
CA GLN A 72 1.76 7.22 -9.91
C GLN A 72 1.72 7.27 -11.43
N ARG A 73 1.34 6.14 -12.04
CA ARG A 73 1.18 6.08 -13.50
C ARG A 73 -0.21 6.57 -13.91
N HIS A 74 -1.24 6.09 -13.22
CA HIS A 74 -2.63 6.46 -13.51
C HIS A 74 -3.43 6.63 -12.23
N LEU A 75 -4.37 7.55 -12.27
CA LEU A 75 -5.38 7.74 -11.25
C LEU A 75 -6.72 7.92 -11.95
N PHE A 76 -7.65 7.02 -11.72
CA PHE A 76 -9.00 7.09 -12.27
C PHE A 76 -10.01 7.20 -11.13
N VAL A 77 -10.87 8.19 -11.17
CA VAL A 77 -11.83 8.46 -10.10
C VAL A 77 -13.25 8.30 -10.62
N ALA A 78 -14.06 7.53 -9.91
CA ALA A 78 -15.48 7.37 -10.19
C ALA A 78 -16.24 7.51 -8.87
N GLY A 79 -16.81 8.70 -8.63
CA GLY A 79 -17.51 8.99 -7.39
C GLY A 79 -16.61 8.85 -6.17
N ASP A 80 -16.96 7.92 -5.29
CA ASP A 80 -16.24 7.68 -4.04
C ASP A 80 -15.19 6.57 -4.15
N VAL A 81 -14.87 6.15 -5.38
CA VAL A 81 -13.90 5.08 -5.64
C VAL A 81 -12.83 5.59 -6.59
N ALA A 82 -11.60 5.22 -6.33
CA ALA A 82 -10.47 5.55 -7.20
C ALA A 82 -9.65 4.29 -7.50
N SER A 83 -9.21 4.17 -8.75
CA SER A 83 -8.28 3.14 -9.19
C SER A 83 -6.91 3.78 -9.38
N LEU A 84 -5.89 3.18 -8.80
CA LEU A 84 -4.51 3.68 -8.87
C LEU A 84 -3.60 2.62 -9.48
N ILE A 85 -2.87 3.03 -10.51
CA ILE A 85 -1.80 2.20 -11.09
C ILE A 85 -0.48 2.83 -10.67
N LEU A 86 0.28 2.12 -9.85
CA LEU A 86 1.47 2.66 -9.21
C LEU A 86 2.69 1.79 -9.51
N ASP A 87 3.74 2.41 -10.02
CA ASP A 87 5.04 1.76 -10.15
C ASP A 87 5.81 1.98 -8.86
N TRP A 88 6.23 0.90 -8.22
CA TRP A 88 6.92 1.02 -6.95
C TRP A 88 8.21 0.21 -6.92
N SER A 89 9.12 0.63 -6.05
CA SER A 89 10.37 -0.07 -5.83
C SER A 89 10.72 -0.09 -4.35
N TYR A 90 11.39 -1.17 -3.97
CA TYR A 90 11.86 -1.42 -2.62
C TYR A 90 13.29 -1.95 -2.76
N ILE A 91 14.25 -1.04 -2.71
CA ILE A 91 15.63 -1.35 -3.09
C ILE A 91 16.57 -0.89 -1.98
N GLY A 92 17.52 -1.74 -1.62
CA GLY A 92 18.51 -1.40 -0.63
C GLY A 92 19.06 -2.63 0.08
N THR A 93 19.69 -2.40 1.21
CA THR A 93 20.20 -3.46 2.06
C THR A 93 19.32 -3.54 3.31
N ALA A 94 18.69 -4.70 3.51
CA ALA A 94 17.84 -4.93 4.66
C ALA A 94 18.68 -4.94 5.96
N ARG A 95 17.98 -4.85 7.10
CA ARG A 95 18.62 -4.80 8.41
C ARG A 95 19.53 -6.00 8.68
N ASP A 96 19.19 -7.15 8.12
CA ASP A 96 19.99 -8.38 8.27
C ASP A 96 21.13 -8.51 7.25
N GLY A 97 21.36 -7.48 6.42
CA GLY A 97 22.39 -7.48 5.39
C GLY A 97 21.94 -8.01 4.04
N THR A 98 20.73 -8.50 3.90
CA THR A 98 20.20 -9.01 2.64
C THR A 98 20.03 -7.89 1.63
N LYS A 99 20.47 -8.12 0.38
CA LYS A 99 20.24 -7.18 -0.72
C LYS A 99 18.84 -7.36 -1.24
N ILE A 100 18.06 -6.27 -1.25
CA ILE A 100 16.68 -6.26 -1.72
C ILE A 100 16.59 -5.44 -3.00
N ASN A 101 15.98 -6.01 -4.03
CA ASN A 101 15.70 -5.30 -5.28
C ASN A 101 14.33 -5.77 -5.76
N MET A 102 13.29 -5.10 -5.27
CA MET A 102 11.91 -5.45 -5.58
C MET A 102 11.28 -4.30 -6.35
N VAL A 103 10.79 -4.59 -7.55
CA VAL A 103 10.15 -3.61 -8.45
C VAL A 103 8.87 -4.24 -8.96
N ALA A 104 7.77 -3.53 -8.87
CA ALA A 104 6.48 -4.04 -9.33
C ALA A 104 5.53 -2.90 -9.68
N THR A 105 4.38 -3.27 -10.22
CA THR A 105 3.29 -2.33 -10.49
C THR A 105 2.06 -2.77 -9.72
N ALA A 106 1.56 -1.87 -8.89
CA ALA A 106 0.35 -2.10 -8.11
C ALA A 106 -0.89 -1.67 -8.90
N THR A 107 -1.99 -2.38 -8.66
CA THR A 107 -3.34 -1.96 -9.09
C THR A 107 -4.21 -1.89 -7.84
N ASP A 108 -4.32 -0.68 -7.28
CA ASP A 108 -4.96 -0.47 -5.99
C ASP A 108 -6.31 0.21 -6.16
N ILE A 109 -7.22 -0.06 -5.22
CA ILE A 109 -8.51 0.62 -5.15
C ILE A 109 -8.61 1.37 -3.83
N ALA A 110 -8.90 2.66 -3.91
CA ALA A 110 -9.17 3.49 -2.74
C ALA A 110 -10.64 3.86 -2.70
N ARG A 111 -11.15 4.11 -1.50
CA ARG A 111 -12.53 4.52 -1.29
C ARG A 111 -12.57 5.71 -0.35
N ARG A 112 -13.42 6.70 -0.69
CA ARG A 112 -13.68 7.82 0.20
C ARG A 112 -14.68 7.38 1.26
N GLY A 113 -14.28 7.49 2.53
CA GLY A 113 -15.14 7.15 3.65
C GLY A 113 -16.17 8.21 3.97
N PRO A 114 -17.07 7.94 4.92
CA PRO A 114 -18.11 8.90 5.33
C PRO A 114 -17.54 10.19 5.94
N ASP A 115 -16.30 10.16 6.40
CA ASP A 115 -15.59 11.34 6.89
C ASP A 115 -14.98 12.19 5.77
N GLY A 116 -15.15 11.80 4.51
CA GLY A 116 -14.61 12.50 3.36
C GLY A 116 -13.15 12.19 3.07
N LEU A 117 -12.55 11.25 3.78
CA LEU A 117 -11.15 10.92 3.64
C LEU A 117 -10.96 9.62 2.85
N TRP A 118 -9.89 9.58 2.05
CA TRP A 118 -9.57 8.45 1.19
C TRP A 118 -8.71 7.43 1.92
N ARG A 119 -9.10 6.15 1.81
CA ARG A 119 -8.37 5.00 2.37
C ARG A 119 -8.32 3.89 1.35
N TYR A 120 -7.35 2.98 1.50
CA TYR A 120 -7.28 1.81 0.64
C TYR A 120 -8.35 0.80 0.99
N LEU A 121 -9.08 0.38 -0.05
CA LEU A 121 -10.03 -0.73 0.03
C LEU A 121 -9.35 -2.03 -0.41
N ILE A 122 -8.61 -1.98 -1.52
CA ILE A 122 -7.87 -3.13 -2.03
C ILE A 122 -6.44 -2.69 -2.31
N ASP A 123 -5.51 -3.22 -1.55
CA ASP A 123 -4.09 -3.01 -1.75
C ASP A 123 -3.56 -4.23 -2.51
N ASN A 124 -3.21 -4.02 -3.80
CA ASN A 124 -2.81 -5.10 -4.70
C ASN A 124 -1.43 -4.79 -5.31
N PRO A 125 -0.35 -4.93 -4.51
CA PRO A 125 0.98 -4.45 -4.89
C PRO A 125 1.56 -5.10 -6.13
N PHE A 126 1.14 -6.33 -6.47
CA PHE A 126 1.67 -7.08 -7.61
C PHE A 126 0.63 -7.26 -8.71
N GLY A 127 -0.42 -6.44 -8.72
CA GLY A 127 -1.62 -6.66 -9.51
C GLY A 127 -1.43 -6.63 -11.02
N SER A 128 -0.42 -5.91 -11.52
CA SER A 128 -0.17 -5.78 -12.96
C SER A 128 1.07 -6.53 -13.42
N MET A 129 1.67 -7.34 -12.56
CA MET A 129 2.84 -8.12 -12.97
C MET A 129 2.42 -9.25 -13.90
N GLN A 130 3.11 -9.35 -15.03
CA GLN A 130 2.91 -10.46 -15.94
C GLN A 130 3.42 -11.73 -15.28
N ARG A 131 2.60 -12.76 -15.27
CA ARG A 131 3.03 -14.06 -14.79
C ARG A 131 3.96 -14.67 -15.82
N GLY A 132 5.04 -15.30 -15.36
CA GLY A 132 5.95 -16.00 -16.25
C GLY A 132 5.21 -17.11 -17.03
N ALA A 133 5.67 -17.39 -18.23
CA ALA A 133 5.12 -18.50 -18.99
C ALA A 133 5.33 -19.79 -18.19
N ALA A 134 4.26 -20.51 -18.00
CA ALA A 134 4.29 -21.75 -17.23
C ALA A 134 4.93 -22.85 -18.08
#